data_51003fd629cb375fe5fefc43ab38100b
#
_entry.id   51003fd629cb375fe5fefc43ab38100b
#
_cell.length_a   1.000
_cell.length_b   1.000
_cell.length_c   1.000
_cell.angle_alpha   90.00
_cell.angle_beta   90.00
_cell.angle_gamma   90.00
#
_symmetry.space_group_name_H-M   'P 1'
#
loop_
_entity.id
_entity.type
_entity.pdbx_description
1 polymer ?
#
loop_
_entity_poly.entity_id
_entity_poly.type
_entity_poly.pdbx_seq_one_letter_code
_entity_poly.pdbx_strand_id
1 'polypeptide(L)'
;MKEESFFRRLTKSLLRIAAVVAIVILLAAVAGCCFMDDFLFPRPHPGARTGNLTLHAGEAVLDAYWQPGRPDMPVVLYSHGNGETLATIRSLLAGFSERGYGVLAYDYAGYGGSSGKAGEKQAYLDVEAAYRYLREDQGIPADRILAAGFSVGGGPSCYLAEKYPLRGLVLCAPFASAVRVVLPFSIPGDRFPNVERLSRRAMPLLLFHGTADRIIPYRNGKLIAAKARGPVRFITAEDADHNDLYDKLGSLFWSEFDRFAADPAANWTAPPPIRPVGAR
;
A
#
# COMPACT_ATOMS: atom_id res chain seq x y z
N MET A 1 58.24 -19.17 15.91
CA MET A 1 58.28 -19.24 14.41
C MET A 1 57.20 -20.12 13.77
N LYS A 2 57.04 -21.42 14.10
CA LYS A 2 56.01 -22.27 13.46
C LYS A 2 54.59 -21.85 13.86
N GLU A 3 54.29 -21.52 15.09
CA GLU A 3 52.98 -21.06 15.59
C GLU A 3 52.56 -19.71 14.99
N GLU A 4 53.44 -18.73 14.90
CA GLU A 4 53.13 -17.44 14.25
C GLU A 4 52.79 -17.60 12.77
N SER A 5 53.41 -18.53 12.06
CA SER A 5 53.08 -18.82 10.66
C SER A 5 51.72 -19.50 10.50
N PHE A 6 51.34 -20.35 11.45
CA PHE A 6 50.00 -20.98 11.50
C PHE A 6 48.91 -19.96 11.74
N PHE A 7 49.01 -19.13 12.77
CA PHE A 7 48.04 -18.08 13.07
C PHE A 7 47.89 -17.09 11.90
N ARG A 8 49.00 -16.68 11.25
CA ARG A 8 48.94 -15.82 10.06
C ARG A 8 48.22 -16.46 8.88
N ARG A 9 48.38 -17.77 8.64
CA ARG A 9 47.63 -18.50 7.59
C ARG A 9 46.17 -18.61 7.93
N LEU A 10 45.83 -18.92 9.17
CA LEU A 10 44.45 -19.03 9.68
C LEU A 10 43.74 -17.67 9.54
N THR A 11 44.33 -16.59 9.96
CA THR A 11 43.76 -15.24 9.84
C THR A 11 43.52 -14.86 8.37
N LYS A 12 44.46 -15.16 7.46
CA LYS A 12 44.26 -14.92 6.02
C LYS A 12 43.16 -15.75 5.43
N SER A 13 43.00 -17.01 5.86
CA SER A 13 41.91 -17.87 5.42
C SER A 13 40.56 -17.38 5.92
N LEU A 14 40.47 -16.96 7.19
CA LEU A 14 39.26 -16.38 7.77
C LEU A 14 38.85 -15.07 7.07
N LEU A 15 39.83 -14.20 6.76
CA LEU A 15 39.56 -12.97 6.00
C LEU A 15 39.07 -13.27 4.58
N ARG A 16 39.62 -14.28 3.91
CA ARG A 16 39.13 -14.69 2.56
C ARG A 16 37.70 -15.24 2.62
N ILE A 17 37.39 -16.06 3.61
CA ILE A 17 36.04 -16.60 3.81
C ILE A 17 35.07 -15.46 4.09
N ALA A 18 35.42 -14.53 4.98
CA ALA A 18 34.61 -13.36 5.28
C ALA A 18 34.38 -12.48 4.04
N ALA A 19 35.39 -12.27 3.20
CA ALA A 19 35.26 -11.52 1.95
C ALA A 19 34.35 -12.23 0.95
N VAL A 20 34.47 -13.54 0.79
CA VAL A 20 33.57 -14.33 -0.09
C VAL A 20 32.13 -14.26 0.41
N VAL A 21 31.90 -14.45 1.72
CA VAL A 21 30.57 -14.31 2.32
C VAL A 21 29.99 -12.91 2.10
N ALA A 22 30.78 -11.87 2.29
CA ALA A 22 30.34 -10.50 2.04
C ALA A 22 29.98 -10.26 0.57
N ILE A 23 30.77 -10.78 -0.38
CA ILE A 23 30.46 -10.72 -1.82
C ILE A 23 29.17 -11.45 -2.14
N VAL A 24 28.97 -12.65 -1.61
CA VAL A 24 27.73 -13.43 -1.83
C VAL A 24 26.51 -12.68 -1.29
N ILE A 25 26.61 -12.13 -0.09
CA ILE A 25 25.54 -11.30 0.49
C ILE A 25 25.25 -10.07 -0.37
N LEU A 26 26.31 -9.39 -0.85
CA LEU A 26 26.15 -8.22 -1.73
C LEU A 26 25.48 -8.59 -3.06
N LEU A 27 25.90 -9.68 -3.69
CA LEU A 27 25.29 -10.15 -4.95
C LEU A 27 23.83 -10.57 -4.73
N ALA A 28 23.53 -11.25 -3.63
CA ALA A 28 22.14 -11.61 -3.28
C ALA A 28 21.28 -10.35 -3.02
N ALA A 29 21.83 -9.35 -2.36
CA ALA A 29 21.14 -8.08 -2.14
C ALA A 29 20.88 -7.34 -3.46
N VAL A 30 21.89 -7.26 -4.35
CA VAL A 30 21.76 -6.65 -5.68
C VAL A 30 20.70 -7.40 -6.52
N ALA A 31 20.78 -8.74 -6.56
CA ALA A 31 19.78 -9.55 -7.27
C ALA A 31 18.37 -9.33 -6.68
N GLY A 32 18.23 -9.34 -5.36
CA GLY A 32 16.96 -9.03 -4.68
C GLY A 32 16.41 -7.66 -5.08
N CYS A 33 17.25 -6.62 -5.11
CA CYS A 33 16.84 -5.30 -5.55
C CYS A 33 16.39 -5.26 -7.03
N CYS A 34 17.04 -6.04 -7.92
CA CYS A 34 16.70 -6.08 -9.34
C CYS A 34 15.33 -6.77 -9.61
N PHE A 35 15.00 -7.79 -8.82
CA PHE A 35 13.77 -8.57 -9.00
C PHE A 35 12.62 -8.17 -8.08
N MET A 36 12.83 -7.20 -7.18
CA MET A 36 11.84 -6.80 -6.18
C MET A 36 10.53 -6.31 -6.82
N ASP A 37 10.61 -5.55 -7.92
CA ASP A 37 9.43 -5.05 -8.59
C ASP A 37 8.61 -6.18 -9.24
N ASP A 38 9.26 -7.18 -9.81
CA ASP A 38 8.58 -8.36 -10.39
C ASP A 38 7.93 -9.25 -9.30
N PHE A 39 8.48 -9.23 -8.07
CA PHE A 39 7.88 -9.90 -6.91
C PHE A 39 6.69 -9.12 -6.33
N LEU A 40 6.79 -7.79 -6.24
CA LEU A 40 5.73 -6.93 -5.73
C LEU A 40 4.57 -6.81 -6.71
N PHE A 41 4.83 -6.91 -8.01
CA PHE A 41 3.85 -6.82 -9.08
C PHE A 41 3.93 -8.06 -9.99
N PRO A 42 3.57 -9.26 -9.49
CA PRO A 42 3.44 -10.42 -10.35
C PRO A 42 2.38 -10.09 -11.40
N ARG A 43 2.69 -10.30 -12.66
CA ARG A 43 1.82 -9.95 -13.77
C ARG A 43 0.51 -10.72 -13.67
N PRO A 44 -0.60 -10.11 -13.34
CA PRO A 44 -1.89 -10.71 -13.59
C PRO A 44 -2.04 -10.82 -15.10
N HIS A 45 -2.74 -11.84 -15.56
CA HIS A 45 -2.98 -12.04 -16.98
C HIS A 45 -3.51 -10.75 -17.62
N PRO A 46 -2.98 -10.34 -18.80
CA PRO A 46 -3.57 -9.23 -19.53
C PRO A 46 -5.06 -9.50 -19.67
N GLY A 47 -5.87 -8.58 -19.21
CA GLY A 47 -7.32 -8.67 -19.26
C GLY A 47 -7.90 -7.71 -20.30
N ALA A 48 -9.18 -7.87 -20.57
CA ALA A 48 -9.92 -6.85 -21.31
C ALA A 48 -10.03 -5.58 -20.45
N ARG A 49 -10.15 -4.44 -21.10
CA ARG A 49 -10.50 -3.19 -20.42
C ARG A 49 -11.88 -3.33 -19.77
N THR A 50 -11.96 -2.98 -18.50
CA THR A 50 -13.20 -3.05 -17.72
C THR A 50 -13.57 -1.71 -17.08
N GLY A 51 -12.71 -0.72 -17.20
CA GLY A 51 -12.95 0.65 -16.81
C GLY A 51 -13.76 1.44 -17.85
N ASN A 52 -14.12 2.65 -17.50
CA ASN A 52 -14.82 3.61 -18.35
C ASN A 52 -13.98 4.86 -18.65
N LEU A 53 -12.72 4.87 -18.22
CA LEU A 53 -11.79 5.99 -18.34
C LEU A 53 -10.42 5.49 -18.80
N THR A 54 -9.72 6.32 -19.56
CA THR A 54 -8.31 6.11 -19.91
C THR A 54 -7.47 7.20 -19.29
N LEU A 55 -6.38 6.81 -18.61
CA LEU A 55 -5.39 7.74 -18.07
C LEU A 55 -4.02 7.51 -18.70
N HIS A 56 -3.21 8.57 -18.79
CA HIS A 56 -1.85 8.50 -19.30
C HIS A 56 -0.85 8.73 -18.16
N ALA A 57 0.00 7.73 -17.91
CA ALA A 57 0.99 7.71 -16.83
C ALA A 57 2.40 7.49 -17.40
N GLY A 58 3.06 8.55 -17.81
CA GLY A 58 4.28 8.47 -18.64
C GLY A 58 3.97 7.84 -19.98
N GLU A 59 4.64 6.72 -20.30
CA GLU A 59 4.40 5.96 -21.52
C GLU A 59 3.26 4.93 -21.39
N ALA A 60 2.80 4.67 -20.19
CA ALA A 60 1.72 3.72 -19.93
C ALA A 60 0.35 4.35 -20.18
N VAL A 61 -0.57 3.53 -20.72
CA VAL A 61 -1.99 3.86 -20.88
C VAL A 61 -2.76 2.97 -19.91
N LEU A 62 -3.39 3.59 -18.92
CA LEU A 62 -4.07 2.89 -17.85
C LEU A 62 -5.55 2.71 -18.16
N ASP A 63 -6.08 1.55 -17.83
CA ASP A 63 -7.50 1.32 -17.69
C ASP A 63 -7.94 1.83 -16.32
N ALA A 64 -8.96 2.69 -16.27
CA ALA A 64 -9.42 3.31 -15.04
C ALA A 64 -10.96 3.31 -14.97
N TYR A 65 -11.48 3.33 -13.76
CA TYR A 65 -12.90 3.43 -13.48
C TYR A 65 -13.17 4.71 -12.72
N TRP A 66 -14.02 5.57 -13.29
CA TRP A 66 -14.48 6.79 -12.65
C TRP A 66 -16.00 6.78 -12.50
N GLN A 67 -16.46 7.01 -11.28
CA GLN A 67 -17.85 7.24 -10.93
C GLN A 67 -17.93 8.51 -10.08
N PRO A 68 -18.56 9.59 -10.57
CA PRO A 68 -18.80 10.76 -9.74
C PRO A 68 -19.72 10.42 -8.58
N GLY A 69 -19.40 10.99 -7.42
CA GLY A 69 -20.24 10.89 -6.22
C GLY A 69 -21.19 12.08 -6.08
N ARG A 70 -21.86 12.14 -4.93
CA ARG A 70 -22.64 13.33 -4.57
C ARG A 70 -21.71 14.54 -4.36
N PRO A 71 -22.16 15.77 -4.70
CA PRO A 71 -21.32 16.98 -4.60
C PRO A 71 -20.78 17.27 -3.21
N ASP A 72 -21.49 16.84 -2.16
CA ASP A 72 -21.15 17.04 -0.75
C ASP A 72 -20.22 15.95 -0.18
N MET A 73 -20.03 14.85 -0.91
CA MET A 73 -19.26 13.69 -0.44
C MET A 73 -17.81 13.70 -0.94
N PRO A 74 -16.86 13.13 -0.18
CA PRO A 74 -15.49 12.92 -0.63
C PRO A 74 -15.40 12.01 -1.86
N VAL A 75 -14.23 12.06 -2.51
CA VAL A 75 -13.85 11.17 -3.60
C VAL A 75 -12.76 10.22 -3.11
N VAL A 76 -12.96 8.93 -3.33
CA VAL A 76 -11.99 7.88 -3.02
C VAL A 76 -11.12 7.62 -4.24
N LEU A 77 -9.83 7.89 -4.13
CA LEU A 77 -8.82 7.46 -5.08
C LEU A 77 -8.23 6.13 -4.58
N TYR A 78 -8.64 5.04 -5.23
CA TYR A 78 -8.36 3.68 -4.76
C TYR A 78 -7.25 3.01 -5.57
N SER A 79 -6.23 2.53 -4.87
CA SER A 79 -5.13 1.72 -5.40
C SER A 79 -5.28 0.27 -4.92
N HIS A 80 -5.50 -0.65 -5.84
CA HIS A 80 -5.79 -2.05 -5.53
C HIS A 80 -4.57 -2.85 -5.09
N GLY A 81 -4.79 -4.07 -4.59
CA GLY A 81 -3.75 -4.99 -4.16
C GLY A 81 -3.06 -5.72 -5.33
N ASN A 82 -1.99 -6.42 -4.96
CA ASN A 82 -1.28 -7.31 -5.86
C ASN A 82 -2.21 -8.47 -6.31
N GLY A 83 -2.29 -8.74 -7.58
CA GLY A 83 -3.18 -9.77 -8.13
C GLY A 83 -4.64 -9.34 -8.30
N GLU A 84 -5.00 -8.14 -7.87
CA GLU A 84 -6.32 -7.55 -8.14
C GLU A 84 -6.32 -6.76 -9.45
N THR A 85 -7.50 -6.52 -9.98
CA THR A 85 -7.79 -5.66 -11.13
C THR A 85 -9.11 -4.94 -10.91
N LEU A 86 -9.41 -3.94 -11.72
CA LEU A 86 -10.72 -3.27 -11.70
C LEU A 86 -11.89 -4.26 -11.78
N ALA A 87 -11.72 -5.36 -12.51
CA ALA A 87 -12.75 -6.39 -12.63
C ALA A 87 -13.01 -7.10 -11.29
N THR A 88 -11.95 -7.40 -10.52
CA THR A 88 -12.04 -8.17 -9.27
C THR A 88 -12.51 -7.32 -8.08
N ILE A 89 -12.28 -6.02 -8.08
CA ILE A 89 -12.66 -5.11 -7.00
C ILE A 89 -13.99 -4.39 -7.24
N ARG A 90 -14.75 -4.77 -8.27
CA ARG A 90 -15.95 -4.04 -8.69
C ARG A 90 -17.00 -3.92 -7.59
N SER A 91 -17.19 -4.95 -6.77
CA SER A 91 -18.11 -4.91 -5.63
C SER A 91 -17.70 -3.89 -4.57
N LEU A 92 -16.39 -3.77 -4.30
CA LEU A 92 -15.88 -2.75 -3.37
C LEU A 92 -16.11 -1.33 -3.93
N LEU A 93 -15.85 -1.12 -5.23
CA LEU A 93 -16.09 0.18 -5.87
C LEU A 93 -17.58 0.54 -5.86
N ALA A 94 -18.47 -0.42 -6.11
CA ALA A 94 -19.90 -0.24 -5.99
C ALA A 94 -20.32 0.14 -4.56
N GLY A 95 -19.74 -0.51 -3.55
CA GLY A 95 -20.02 -0.19 -2.15
C GLY A 95 -19.68 1.26 -1.76
N PHE A 96 -18.64 1.85 -2.31
CA PHE A 96 -18.35 3.29 -2.15
C PHE A 96 -19.41 4.15 -2.87
N SER A 97 -19.73 3.81 -4.13
CA SER A 97 -20.69 4.58 -4.93
C SER A 97 -22.10 4.56 -4.33
N GLU A 98 -22.56 3.43 -3.81
CA GLU A 98 -23.85 3.27 -3.12
C GLU A 98 -23.97 4.15 -1.87
N ARG A 99 -22.84 4.49 -1.24
CA ARG A 99 -22.77 5.42 -0.11
C ARG A 99 -22.67 6.90 -0.55
N GLY A 100 -22.61 7.14 -1.84
CA GLY A 100 -22.55 8.47 -2.43
C GLY A 100 -21.14 9.04 -2.60
N TYR A 101 -20.09 8.28 -2.31
CA TYR A 101 -18.71 8.68 -2.61
C TYR A 101 -18.46 8.73 -4.10
N GLY A 102 -17.66 9.71 -4.56
CA GLY A 102 -16.99 9.57 -5.85
C GLY A 102 -15.91 8.50 -5.77
N VAL A 103 -15.66 7.77 -6.85
CA VAL A 103 -14.68 6.69 -6.85
C VAL A 103 -13.86 6.75 -8.12
N LEU A 104 -12.53 6.88 -7.98
CA LEU A 104 -11.57 6.66 -9.04
C LEU A 104 -10.64 5.52 -8.65
N ALA A 105 -10.62 4.47 -9.46
CA ALA A 105 -9.68 3.36 -9.36
C ALA A 105 -9.02 3.12 -10.72
N TYR A 106 -7.88 2.46 -10.74
CA TYR A 106 -7.13 2.20 -11.97
C TYR A 106 -6.39 0.86 -11.87
N ASP A 107 -6.23 0.18 -13.00
CA ASP A 107 -5.29 -0.93 -13.13
C ASP A 107 -3.88 -0.36 -13.29
N TYR A 108 -2.91 -0.86 -12.51
CA TYR A 108 -1.49 -0.47 -12.68
C TYR A 108 -1.01 -0.76 -14.10
N ALA A 109 0.04 -0.07 -14.53
CA ALA A 109 0.70 -0.39 -15.78
C ALA A 109 1.00 -1.89 -15.87
N GLY A 110 0.56 -2.54 -16.97
CA GLY A 110 0.70 -3.98 -17.21
C GLY A 110 -0.32 -4.88 -16.48
N TYR A 111 -1.30 -4.30 -15.76
CA TYR A 111 -2.41 -5.00 -15.12
C TYR A 111 -3.70 -4.83 -15.93
N GLY A 112 -4.59 -5.82 -15.86
CA GLY A 112 -5.91 -5.75 -16.50
C GLY A 112 -5.84 -5.25 -17.94
N GLY A 113 -6.55 -4.16 -18.22
CA GLY A 113 -6.56 -3.49 -19.52
C GLY A 113 -5.45 -2.44 -19.73
N SER A 114 -4.54 -2.24 -18.77
CA SER A 114 -3.48 -1.24 -18.84
C SER A 114 -2.25 -1.73 -19.60
N SER A 115 -1.62 -0.85 -20.38
CA SER A 115 -0.35 -1.11 -21.06
C SER A 115 0.86 -0.87 -20.15
N GLY A 116 2.06 -1.23 -20.61
CA GLY A 116 3.30 -0.95 -19.92
C GLY A 116 3.76 -2.05 -18.96
N LYS A 117 4.61 -1.70 -18.00
CA LYS A 117 5.16 -2.62 -16.98
C LYS A 117 5.04 -1.99 -15.60
N ALA A 118 4.49 -2.75 -14.65
CA ALA A 118 4.42 -2.35 -13.25
C ALA A 118 5.81 -2.31 -12.60
N GLY A 119 5.93 -1.49 -11.57
CA GLY A 119 7.07 -1.32 -10.70
C GLY A 119 6.85 -0.14 -9.78
N GLU A 120 7.69 0.04 -8.77
CA GLU A 120 7.50 1.11 -7.79
C GLU A 120 7.39 2.50 -8.44
N LYS A 121 8.34 2.84 -9.31
CA LYS A 121 8.35 4.16 -9.98
C LYS A 121 7.14 4.36 -10.87
N GLN A 122 6.73 3.32 -11.58
CA GLN A 122 5.56 3.38 -12.45
C GLN A 122 4.28 3.51 -11.63
N ALA A 123 4.12 2.79 -10.52
CA ALA A 123 2.97 2.91 -9.64
C ALA A 123 2.81 4.34 -9.07
N TYR A 124 3.91 5.07 -8.90
CA TYR A 124 3.85 6.49 -8.53
C TYR A 124 3.33 7.36 -9.68
N LEU A 125 3.76 7.10 -10.92
CA LEU A 125 3.22 7.79 -12.08
C LEU A 125 1.74 7.47 -12.30
N ASP A 126 1.34 6.22 -12.06
CA ASP A 126 -0.04 5.77 -12.20
C ASP A 126 -0.97 6.51 -11.24
N VAL A 127 -0.62 6.54 -9.94
CA VAL A 127 -1.45 7.25 -8.94
C VAL A 127 -1.44 8.77 -9.14
N GLU A 128 -0.34 9.34 -9.63
CA GLU A 128 -0.28 10.76 -9.98
C GLU A 128 -1.17 11.10 -11.18
N ALA A 129 -1.22 10.26 -12.20
CA ALA A 129 -2.12 10.44 -13.33
C ALA A 129 -3.58 10.44 -12.87
N ALA A 130 -3.95 9.51 -12.00
CA ALA A 130 -5.28 9.43 -11.41
C ALA A 130 -5.59 10.67 -10.53
N TYR A 131 -4.64 11.11 -9.71
CA TYR A 131 -4.81 12.32 -8.90
C TYR A 131 -4.96 13.58 -9.76
N ARG A 132 -4.14 13.75 -10.79
CA ARG A 132 -4.25 14.89 -11.72
C ARG A 132 -5.60 14.92 -12.41
N TYR A 133 -6.09 13.79 -12.89
CA TYR A 133 -7.42 13.71 -13.47
C TYR A 133 -8.50 14.23 -12.52
N LEU A 134 -8.48 13.82 -11.24
CA LEU A 134 -9.42 14.35 -10.25
C LEU A 134 -9.27 15.87 -10.04
N ARG A 135 -8.02 16.34 -10.00
CA ARG A 135 -7.72 17.74 -9.70
C ARG A 135 -7.96 18.69 -10.88
N GLU A 136 -7.50 18.29 -12.07
CA GLU A 136 -7.42 19.16 -13.23
C GLU A 136 -8.61 18.96 -14.17
N ASP A 137 -9.01 17.72 -14.44
CA ASP A 137 -10.13 17.45 -15.36
C ASP A 137 -11.50 17.48 -14.66
N GLN A 138 -11.56 16.98 -13.41
CA GLN A 138 -12.82 16.95 -12.65
C GLN A 138 -12.98 18.12 -11.68
N GLY A 139 -11.94 18.95 -11.47
CA GLY A 139 -11.98 20.10 -10.57
C GLY A 139 -12.20 19.74 -9.09
N ILE A 140 -11.95 18.49 -8.67
CA ILE A 140 -12.18 18.05 -7.29
C ILE A 140 -11.14 18.69 -6.36
N PRO A 141 -11.53 19.43 -5.32
CA PRO A 141 -10.60 20.01 -4.36
C PRO A 141 -9.81 18.94 -3.60
N ALA A 142 -8.55 19.23 -3.25
CA ALA A 142 -7.66 18.26 -2.61
C ALA A 142 -8.18 17.77 -1.25
N ASP A 143 -8.84 18.65 -0.50
CA ASP A 143 -9.47 18.36 0.79
C ASP A 143 -10.76 17.52 0.69
N ARG A 144 -11.16 17.14 -0.53
CA ARG A 144 -12.22 16.18 -0.81
C ARG A 144 -11.70 14.83 -1.27
N ILE A 145 -10.39 14.67 -1.51
CA ILE A 145 -9.80 13.42 -2.01
C ILE A 145 -9.27 12.60 -0.83
N LEU A 146 -9.80 11.38 -0.66
CA LEU A 146 -9.28 10.35 0.22
C LEU A 146 -8.44 9.38 -0.63
N ALA A 147 -7.15 9.27 -0.37
CA ALA A 147 -6.36 8.19 -0.95
C ALA A 147 -6.62 6.91 -0.16
N ALA A 148 -6.91 5.82 -0.86
CA ALA A 148 -7.15 4.52 -0.24
C ALA A 148 -6.34 3.43 -0.93
N GLY A 149 -5.78 2.50 -0.16
CA GLY A 149 -4.99 1.41 -0.74
C GLY A 149 -5.06 0.12 0.07
N PHE A 150 -5.13 -1.00 -0.66
CA PHE A 150 -5.04 -2.33 -0.09
C PHE A 150 -3.68 -2.95 -0.42
N SER A 151 -3.02 -3.55 0.59
CA SER A 151 -1.78 -4.30 0.39
C SER A 151 -0.70 -3.44 -0.34
N VAL A 152 -0.25 -3.85 -1.53
CA VAL A 152 0.69 -3.08 -2.36
C VAL A 152 0.16 -1.68 -2.71
N GLY A 153 -1.17 -1.53 -2.81
CA GLY A 153 -1.82 -0.24 -3.06
C GLY A 153 -1.58 0.81 -1.96
N GLY A 154 -1.19 0.37 -0.77
CA GLY A 154 -0.70 1.27 0.27
C GLY A 154 0.56 2.02 -0.13
N GLY A 155 1.41 1.47 -1.01
CA GLY A 155 2.62 2.11 -1.52
C GLY A 155 2.36 3.42 -2.27
N PRO A 156 1.65 3.38 -3.41
CA PRO A 156 1.28 4.58 -4.16
C PRO A 156 0.39 5.53 -3.35
N SER A 157 -0.50 5.02 -2.48
CA SER A 157 -1.33 5.87 -1.62
C SER A 157 -0.50 6.65 -0.59
N CYS A 158 0.50 6.03 0.05
CA CYS A 158 1.44 6.70 0.95
C CYS A 158 2.33 7.72 0.21
N TYR A 159 2.77 7.39 -1.01
CA TYR A 159 3.51 8.32 -1.85
C TYR A 159 2.68 9.57 -2.18
N LEU A 160 1.44 9.38 -2.57
CA LEU A 160 0.53 10.48 -2.88
C LEU A 160 0.29 11.37 -1.64
N ALA A 161 0.07 10.76 -0.47
CA ALA A 161 -0.14 11.45 0.80
C ALA A 161 1.11 12.25 1.25
N GLU A 162 2.33 11.77 0.95
CA GLU A 162 3.55 12.55 1.21
C GLU A 162 3.65 13.76 0.28
N LYS A 163 3.32 13.59 -1.00
CA LYS A 163 3.58 14.59 -2.05
C LYS A 163 2.50 15.66 -2.16
N TYR A 164 1.24 15.29 -1.99
CA TYR A 164 0.09 16.16 -2.24
C TYR A 164 -0.79 16.35 -1.00
N PRO A 165 -1.48 17.50 -0.90
CA PRO A 165 -2.53 17.63 0.10
C PRO A 165 -3.69 16.71 -0.24
N LEU A 166 -4.26 16.06 0.79
CA LEU A 166 -5.40 15.17 0.69
C LEU A 166 -6.32 15.38 1.90
N ARG A 167 -7.57 14.95 1.82
CA ARG A 167 -8.48 14.87 2.96
C ARG A 167 -7.97 13.91 4.04
N GLY A 168 -7.45 12.76 3.61
CA GLY A 168 -6.92 11.73 4.50
C GLY A 168 -6.45 10.50 3.72
N LEU A 169 -5.89 9.56 4.44
CA LEU A 169 -5.35 8.30 3.92
C LEU A 169 -6.03 7.11 4.57
N VAL A 170 -6.46 6.14 3.78
CA VAL A 170 -7.04 4.88 4.26
C VAL A 170 -6.16 3.72 3.79
N LEU A 171 -5.67 2.91 4.71
CA LEU A 171 -4.80 1.77 4.41
C LEU A 171 -5.40 0.48 4.95
N CYS A 172 -5.50 -0.53 4.08
CA CYS A 172 -5.96 -1.86 4.43
C CYS A 172 -4.81 -2.86 4.24
N ALA A 173 -4.42 -3.56 5.30
CA ALA A 173 -3.31 -4.51 5.33
C ALA A 173 -2.00 -3.97 4.69
N PRO A 174 -1.53 -2.75 5.04
CA PRO A 174 -0.36 -2.16 4.44
C PRO A 174 0.93 -2.78 4.97
N PHE A 175 1.99 -2.73 4.17
CA PHE A 175 3.35 -2.99 4.64
C PHE A 175 4.12 -1.69 4.94
N ALA A 176 5.04 -1.73 5.90
CA ALA A 176 5.87 -0.58 6.29
C ALA A 176 6.92 -0.23 5.23
N SER A 177 7.48 -1.25 4.57
CA SER A 177 8.23 -1.25 3.31
C SER A 177 8.28 -2.68 2.78
N ALA A 178 8.66 -2.89 1.53
CA ALA A 178 8.65 -4.22 0.93
C ALA A 178 9.52 -5.22 1.71
N VAL A 179 10.73 -4.84 2.09
CA VAL A 179 11.64 -5.69 2.87
C VAL A 179 11.11 -5.96 4.27
N ARG A 180 10.39 -5.01 4.87
CA ARG A 180 9.83 -5.16 6.24
C ARG A 180 8.68 -6.17 6.33
N VAL A 181 8.19 -6.65 5.21
CA VAL A 181 7.29 -7.82 5.21
C VAL A 181 8.00 -9.04 5.78
N VAL A 182 9.26 -9.23 5.41
CA VAL A 182 10.09 -10.37 5.85
C VAL A 182 11.00 -10.00 7.02
N LEU A 183 11.78 -8.93 6.90
CA LEU A 183 12.76 -8.49 7.90
C LEU A 183 12.18 -7.41 8.82
N PRO A 184 12.68 -7.26 10.06
CA PRO A 184 12.22 -6.20 10.97
C PRO A 184 12.84 -4.82 10.68
N PHE A 185 13.68 -4.69 9.66
CA PHE A 185 14.40 -3.47 9.29
C PHE A 185 14.42 -3.28 7.76
N SER A 186 14.70 -2.06 7.31
CA SER A 186 14.91 -1.74 5.89
C SER A 186 16.36 -1.97 5.49
N ILE A 187 16.59 -2.16 4.18
CA ILE A 187 17.91 -2.25 3.56
C ILE A 187 18.04 -1.19 2.45
N PRO A 188 19.26 -0.83 2.02
CA PRO A 188 19.43 -0.02 0.81
C PRO A 188 18.75 -0.67 -0.40
N GLY A 189 18.00 0.13 -1.17
CA GLY A 189 17.23 -0.38 -2.32
C GLY A 189 15.88 -0.98 -1.98
N ASP A 190 15.43 -0.91 -0.72
CA ASP A 190 14.07 -1.27 -0.32
C ASP A 190 13.02 -0.48 -1.11
N ARG A 191 11.86 -1.07 -1.32
CA ARG A 191 10.75 -0.50 -2.08
C ARG A 191 9.63 0.01 -1.17
N PHE A 192 8.95 1.05 -1.63
CA PHE A 192 7.80 1.63 -0.94
C PHE A 192 8.09 1.93 0.55
N PRO A 193 8.94 2.91 0.87
CA PRO A 193 9.29 3.26 2.25
C PRO A 193 8.12 3.98 2.94
N ASN A 194 6.99 3.27 3.13
CA ASN A 194 5.72 3.84 3.57
C ASN A 194 5.80 4.42 4.98
N VAL A 195 6.48 3.73 5.89
CA VAL A 195 6.64 4.20 7.27
C VAL A 195 7.47 5.48 7.33
N GLU A 196 8.50 5.59 6.51
CA GLU A 196 9.35 6.78 6.42
C GLU A 196 8.57 7.97 5.83
N ARG A 197 7.74 7.73 4.80
CA ARG A 197 6.87 8.76 4.19
C ARG A 197 5.90 9.33 5.19
N LEU A 198 5.16 8.46 5.89
CA LEU A 198 4.15 8.86 6.87
C LEU A 198 4.75 9.49 8.12
N SER A 199 6.04 9.26 8.41
CA SER A 199 6.75 9.97 9.49
C SER A 199 7.18 11.39 9.14
N ARG A 200 7.24 11.75 7.85
CA ARG A 200 7.67 13.08 7.39
C ARG A 200 6.53 14.08 7.30
N ARG A 201 5.34 13.63 6.90
CA ARG A 201 4.19 14.50 6.70
C ARG A 201 3.00 14.07 7.56
N ALA A 202 2.44 15.03 8.30
CA ALA A 202 1.21 14.80 9.05
C ALA A 202 0.03 14.63 8.09
N MET A 203 -0.65 13.47 8.19
CA MET A 203 -1.83 13.12 7.41
C MET A 203 -2.78 12.31 8.31
N PRO A 204 -4.08 12.64 8.37
CA PRO A 204 -5.04 11.77 9.02
C PRO A 204 -5.02 10.38 8.37
N LEU A 205 -4.93 9.34 9.21
CA LEU A 205 -4.80 7.95 8.77
C LEU A 205 -5.85 7.07 9.42
N LEU A 206 -6.64 6.40 8.58
CA LEU A 206 -7.43 5.23 8.96
C LEU A 206 -6.71 3.97 8.49
N LEU A 207 -6.43 3.05 9.41
CA LEU A 207 -5.67 1.85 9.12
C LEU A 207 -6.43 0.62 9.62
N PHE A 208 -6.59 -0.38 8.74
CA PHE A 208 -7.15 -1.68 9.05
C PHE A 208 -6.09 -2.77 8.87
N HIS A 209 -5.99 -3.71 9.81
CA HIS A 209 -5.05 -4.83 9.66
C HIS A 209 -5.53 -6.06 10.45
N GLY A 210 -5.39 -7.22 9.83
CA GLY A 210 -5.72 -8.51 10.44
C GLY A 210 -4.63 -9.02 11.37
N THR A 211 -5.00 -9.59 12.53
CA THR A 211 -4.02 -10.14 13.48
C THR A 211 -3.40 -11.44 12.99
N ALA A 212 -4.10 -12.19 12.13
CA ALA A 212 -3.65 -13.45 11.54
C ALA A 212 -3.10 -13.30 10.11
N ASP A 213 -2.82 -12.06 9.66
CA ASP A 213 -2.28 -11.80 8.31
C ASP A 213 -0.93 -12.49 8.11
N ARG A 214 -0.92 -13.53 7.26
CA ARG A 214 0.24 -14.37 6.95
C ARG A 214 1.03 -13.87 5.74
N ILE A 215 0.49 -12.91 4.99
CA ILE A 215 1.15 -12.30 3.83
C ILE A 215 1.91 -11.06 4.27
N ILE A 216 1.23 -10.11 4.91
CA ILE A 216 1.85 -8.92 5.50
C ILE A 216 1.65 -8.95 7.01
N PRO A 217 2.64 -9.41 7.78
CA PRO A 217 2.49 -9.57 9.21
C PRO A 217 1.98 -8.31 9.92
N TYR A 218 1.05 -8.47 10.84
CA TYR A 218 0.36 -7.42 11.61
C TYR A 218 1.31 -6.38 12.22
N ARG A 219 2.58 -6.76 12.51
CA ARG A 219 3.62 -5.83 12.98
C ARG A 219 3.86 -4.66 12.02
N ASN A 220 3.59 -4.82 10.71
CA ASN A 220 3.73 -3.73 9.73
C ASN A 220 2.71 -2.63 9.97
N GLY A 221 1.43 -2.99 10.18
CA GLY A 221 0.38 -2.04 10.53
C GLY A 221 0.68 -1.32 11.85
N LYS A 222 1.12 -2.05 12.87
CA LYS A 222 1.55 -1.46 14.16
C LYS A 222 2.70 -0.47 13.99
N LEU A 223 3.68 -0.79 13.16
CA LEU A 223 4.82 0.09 12.91
C LEU A 223 4.40 1.38 12.20
N ILE A 224 3.53 1.27 11.17
CA ILE A 224 2.96 2.43 10.47
C ILE A 224 2.19 3.30 11.47
N ALA A 225 1.27 2.72 12.24
CA ALA A 225 0.48 3.46 13.21
C ALA A 225 1.33 4.19 14.25
N ALA A 226 2.40 3.54 14.73
CA ALA A 226 3.31 4.12 15.72
C ALA A 226 4.22 5.23 15.16
N LYS A 227 4.46 5.26 13.84
CA LYS A 227 5.38 6.21 13.19
C LYS A 227 4.68 7.29 12.39
N ALA A 228 3.41 7.11 12.05
CA ALA A 228 2.62 8.13 11.36
C ALA A 228 2.53 9.40 12.22
N ARG A 229 2.69 10.55 11.55
CA ARG A 229 2.82 11.85 12.24
C ARG A 229 1.47 12.53 12.49
N GLY A 230 0.42 12.14 11.75
CA GLY A 230 -0.93 12.68 11.88
C GLY A 230 -1.80 11.92 12.89
N PRO A 231 -3.07 12.31 13.04
CA PRO A 231 -4.05 11.52 13.77
C PRO A 231 -4.19 10.13 13.15
N VAL A 232 -4.17 9.08 13.96
CA VAL A 232 -4.27 7.69 13.51
C VAL A 232 -5.46 7.02 14.15
N ARG A 233 -6.34 6.47 13.31
CA ARG A 233 -7.36 5.50 13.69
C ARG A 233 -6.91 4.12 13.23
N PHE A 234 -6.52 3.25 14.16
CA PHE A 234 -6.10 1.88 13.85
C PHE A 234 -7.15 0.87 14.29
N ILE A 235 -7.74 0.18 13.33
CA ILE A 235 -8.75 -0.86 13.52
C ILE A 235 -8.08 -2.22 13.34
N THR A 236 -8.05 -2.99 14.41
CA THR A 236 -7.56 -4.36 14.40
C THR A 236 -8.70 -5.31 14.06
N ALA A 237 -8.53 -6.14 13.04
CA ALA A 237 -9.44 -7.22 12.71
C ALA A 237 -8.91 -8.53 13.32
N GLU A 238 -9.52 -8.96 14.43
CA GLU A 238 -9.09 -10.20 15.10
C GLU A 238 -9.32 -11.41 14.20
N ASP A 239 -8.33 -12.31 14.17
CA ASP A 239 -8.31 -13.55 13.39
C ASP A 239 -8.54 -13.36 11.88
N ALA A 240 -8.39 -12.14 11.37
CA ALA A 240 -8.40 -11.88 9.93
C ALA A 240 -7.04 -12.16 9.31
N ASP A 241 -7.04 -12.92 8.22
CA ASP A 241 -5.90 -13.06 7.32
C ASP A 241 -5.93 -11.95 6.26
N HIS A 242 -4.93 -11.89 5.40
CA HIS A 242 -4.78 -10.86 4.37
C HIS A 242 -5.98 -10.77 3.43
N ASN A 243 -6.42 -11.92 2.92
CA ASN A 243 -7.42 -12.00 1.86
C ASN A 243 -8.86 -11.98 2.38
N ASP A 244 -9.10 -12.22 3.66
CA ASP A 244 -10.44 -12.20 4.27
C ASP A 244 -10.69 -10.94 5.13
N LEU A 245 -9.79 -9.97 5.08
CA LEU A 245 -9.85 -8.75 5.91
C LEU A 245 -11.18 -8.02 5.75
N TYR A 246 -11.64 -7.78 4.52
CA TYR A 246 -12.90 -7.08 4.27
C TYR A 246 -14.12 -7.89 4.73
N ASP A 247 -14.10 -9.21 4.54
CA ASP A 247 -15.18 -10.11 4.97
C ASP A 247 -15.27 -10.13 6.51
N LYS A 248 -14.15 -10.21 7.19
CA LYS A 248 -14.08 -10.19 8.66
C LYS A 248 -14.50 -8.84 9.25
N LEU A 249 -14.15 -7.75 8.61
CA LEU A 249 -14.57 -6.42 9.03
C LEU A 249 -16.06 -6.19 8.75
N GLY A 250 -16.58 -6.67 7.62
CA GLY A 250 -17.98 -6.53 7.25
C GLY A 250 -18.50 -5.09 7.36
N SER A 251 -19.58 -4.88 8.12
CA SER A 251 -20.16 -3.55 8.34
C SER A 251 -19.26 -2.60 9.12
N LEU A 252 -18.30 -3.12 9.89
CA LEU A 252 -17.35 -2.28 10.64
C LEU A 252 -16.44 -1.50 9.70
N PHE A 253 -15.99 -2.11 8.58
CA PHE A 253 -15.22 -1.39 7.56
C PHE A 253 -15.94 -0.12 7.11
N TRP A 254 -17.20 -0.26 6.73
CA TRP A 254 -17.99 0.84 6.22
C TRP A 254 -18.28 1.90 7.29
N SER A 255 -18.64 1.49 8.49
CA SER A 255 -18.93 2.43 9.58
C SER A 255 -17.70 3.25 9.99
N GLU A 256 -16.52 2.64 10.04
CA GLU A 256 -15.28 3.36 10.34
C GLU A 256 -14.81 4.21 9.16
N PHE A 257 -15.00 3.73 7.93
CA PHE A 257 -14.72 4.51 6.73
C PHE A 257 -15.60 5.77 6.66
N ASP A 258 -16.93 5.61 6.81
CA ASP A 258 -17.89 6.73 6.75
C ASP A 258 -17.59 7.78 7.84
N ARG A 259 -17.28 7.32 9.05
CA ARG A 259 -16.89 8.18 10.17
C ARG A 259 -15.60 8.95 9.89
N PHE A 260 -14.58 8.27 9.38
CA PHE A 260 -13.32 8.89 8.98
C PHE A 260 -13.50 9.86 7.82
N ALA A 261 -14.27 9.50 6.82
CA ALA A 261 -14.55 10.35 5.67
C ALA A 261 -15.29 11.64 6.06
N ALA A 262 -16.16 11.59 7.06
CA ALA A 262 -16.86 12.76 7.58
C ALA A 262 -15.91 13.73 8.31
N ASP A 263 -15.07 13.22 9.21
CA ASP A 263 -14.08 14.04 9.97
C ASP A 263 -12.78 13.26 10.20
N PRO A 264 -11.81 13.32 9.24
CA PRO A 264 -10.54 12.60 9.35
C PRO A 264 -9.65 13.08 10.50
N ALA A 265 -9.83 14.32 10.97
CA ALA A 265 -9.03 14.93 12.03
C ALA A 265 -9.65 14.79 13.43
N ALA A 266 -10.82 14.16 13.55
CA ALA A 266 -11.47 13.95 14.84
C ALA A 266 -10.54 13.28 15.85
N ASN A 267 -10.66 13.67 17.13
CA ASN A 267 -9.97 12.98 18.22
C ASN A 267 -10.52 11.54 18.37
N TRP A 268 -9.80 10.59 17.79
CA TRP A 268 -10.15 9.20 17.84
C TRP A 268 -9.76 8.59 19.17
N THR A 269 -10.72 8.37 20.06
CA THR A 269 -10.53 7.44 21.18
C THR A 269 -10.48 6.02 20.61
N ALA A 270 -9.65 5.14 21.23
CA ALA A 270 -9.55 3.75 20.80
C ALA A 270 -10.96 3.12 20.64
N PRO A 271 -11.21 2.33 19.57
CA PRO A 271 -12.48 1.62 19.44
C PRO A 271 -12.66 0.68 20.62
N PRO A 272 -13.90 0.41 21.04
CA PRO A 272 -14.14 -0.71 21.93
C PRO A 272 -13.62 -2.00 21.28
N PRO A 273 -13.07 -2.96 22.05
CA PRO A 273 -12.61 -4.22 21.50
C PRO A 273 -13.77 -4.88 20.73
N ILE A 274 -13.48 -5.36 19.53
CA ILE A 274 -14.46 -6.09 18.69
C ILE A 274 -14.78 -7.38 19.43
N ARG A 275 -16.01 -7.53 19.90
CA ARG A 275 -16.48 -8.83 20.40
C ARG A 275 -16.65 -9.76 19.19
N PRO A 276 -16.13 -11.00 19.22
CA PRO A 276 -16.33 -11.95 18.15
C PRO A 276 -17.82 -12.14 17.92
N VAL A 277 -18.25 -12.07 16.67
CA VAL A 277 -19.61 -12.39 16.25
C VAL A 277 -19.82 -13.88 16.54
N GLY A 278 -20.54 -14.23 17.60
CA GLY A 278 -20.89 -15.62 17.90
C GLY A 278 -20.56 -16.13 19.30
N ALA A 279 -20.06 -15.31 20.23
CA ALA A 279 -20.03 -15.71 21.65
C ALA A 279 -21.40 -15.46 22.27
N ARG A 280 -22.30 -16.47 22.21
CA ARG A 280 -23.41 -16.67 23.13
C ARG A 280 -23.04 -17.73 24.16
#